data_10c24a9ee2a36a263a45afa291943d01
#
_entry.id   10c24a9ee2a36a263a45afa291943d01
#
_cell.length_a   1.000
_cell.length_b   1.000
_cell.length_c   1.000
_cell.angle_alpha   90.00
_cell.angle_beta   90.00
_cell.angle_gamma   90.00
#
_symmetry.space_group_name_H-M   'P 1'
#
loop_
_entity.id
_entity.type
_entity.pdbx_description
1 polymer ?
#
loop_
_entity_poly.entity_id
_entity_poly.type
_entity_poly.pdbx_seq_one_letter_code
_entity_poly.pdbx_strand_id
1 'polypeptide(L)'
;DVFEGPAWKDEAAYSCKKVLADEYNGATFHIEEGEYEIDESWRALRYINDELVTLTFRGGYDKETHKRDLVNSKTEFTNKHGNNILDVDYDDGCSDMDITFDGIGFVNANMSSSKHNAAFYSYCANGNVSITIKNCHFTGNTHVTDDDGSNGAALLIFSVKNVTIENTVFANNEAVCAPAITIADTKATITNCRFENNEATKNAGVVYVNSGAKPTFNDCVFTGNKATENAGVVYVD
;
A
#
# COMPACT_ATOMS: atom_id res chain seq x y z
N ASP A 1 19.71 -4.34 9.92
CA ASP A 1 19.67 -3.41 11.05
C ASP A 1 18.23 -3.32 11.53
N VAL A 2 18.03 -3.36 12.85
CA VAL A 2 16.72 -3.29 13.50
C VAL A 2 16.41 -1.81 13.72
N PHE A 3 15.31 -1.32 13.18
CA PHE A 3 14.80 0.00 13.52
C PHE A 3 14.05 -0.09 14.85
N GLU A 4 14.65 0.47 15.90
CA GLU A 4 13.99 0.59 17.19
C GLU A 4 12.90 1.68 17.15
N GLY A 5 11.70 1.33 17.54
CA GLY A 5 10.58 2.09 18.02
C GLY A 5 10.39 3.58 17.64
N PRO A 6 9.82 4.41 18.54
CA PRO A 6 9.24 5.73 18.19
C PRO A 6 10.21 6.81 17.66
N ALA A 7 11.51 6.60 17.65
CA ALA A 7 12.47 7.50 16.98
C ALA A 7 12.26 7.60 15.45
N TRP A 8 11.47 6.72 14.89
CA TRP A 8 11.04 6.76 13.48
C TRP A 8 10.11 7.94 13.17
N LYS A 9 9.46 8.50 14.19
CA LYS A 9 8.39 9.49 14.00
C LYS A 9 8.87 10.84 13.45
N ASP A 10 10.03 11.34 13.86
CA ASP A 10 10.35 12.76 13.62
C ASP A 10 11.53 13.01 12.68
N GLU A 11 12.56 12.19 12.69
CA GLU A 11 13.75 12.43 11.87
C GLU A 11 13.90 11.42 10.71
N ALA A 12 13.47 10.18 10.89
CA ALA A 12 13.64 9.16 9.87
C ALA A 12 12.68 9.34 8.68
N ALA A 13 11.45 9.79 8.90
CA ALA A 13 10.54 10.08 7.78
C ALA A 13 11.08 11.22 6.90
N TYR A 14 11.76 12.19 7.49
CA TYR A 14 12.38 13.29 6.76
C TYR A 14 13.76 12.94 6.21
N SER A 15 14.55 12.13 6.89
CA SER A 15 15.86 11.65 6.44
C SER A 15 15.74 10.48 5.47
N CYS A 16 14.69 9.67 5.53
CA CYS A 16 14.39 8.69 4.47
C CYS A 16 14.23 9.35 3.09
N LYS A 17 13.78 10.58 3.01
CA LYS A 17 13.76 11.33 1.75
C LYS A 17 15.15 11.56 1.14
N LYS A 18 16.21 11.54 1.92
CA LYS A 18 17.55 11.92 1.49
C LYS A 18 18.59 10.81 1.57
N VAL A 19 18.38 9.84 2.44
CA VAL A 19 19.36 8.83 2.83
C VAL A 19 19.13 7.48 2.14
N LEU A 20 17.89 7.16 1.78
CA LEU A 20 17.56 5.84 1.23
C LEU A 20 18.07 5.59 -0.19
N ALA A 21 18.35 6.64 -0.93
CA ALA A 21 18.68 6.50 -2.33
C ALA A 21 20.06 5.87 -2.59
N ASP A 22 21.11 6.41 -2.01
CA ASP A 22 22.48 6.03 -2.35
C ASP A 22 23.12 5.11 -1.30
N GLU A 23 22.76 5.25 -0.02
CA GLU A 23 23.41 4.51 1.08
C GLU A 23 22.75 3.16 1.39
N TYR A 24 21.49 2.95 1.01
CA TYR A 24 20.71 1.76 1.41
C TYR A 24 20.27 0.86 0.25
N ASN A 25 20.85 1.02 -0.93
CA ASN A 25 20.56 0.10 -2.03
C ASN A 25 20.86 -1.34 -1.62
N GLY A 26 19.88 -2.23 -1.77
CA GLY A 26 19.93 -3.60 -1.31
C GLY A 26 19.57 -3.80 0.17
N ALA A 27 19.20 -2.75 0.89
CA ALA A 27 18.90 -2.85 2.32
C ALA A 27 17.58 -3.58 2.61
N THR A 28 17.59 -4.29 3.74
CA THR A 28 16.37 -4.82 4.39
C THR A 28 16.20 -4.16 5.75
N PHE A 29 15.06 -3.48 5.91
CA PHE A 29 14.67 -2.88 7.18
C PHE A 29 13.81 -3.85 7.96
N HIS A 30 14.23 -4.23 9.15
CA HIS A 30 13.47 -5.06 10.07
C HIS A 30 12.70 -4.15 11.02
N ILE A 31 11.38 -4.29 11.03
CA ILE A 31 10.50 -3.44 11.81
C ILE A 31 9.85 -4.28 12.91
N GLU A 32 10.02 -3.85 14.14
CA GLU A 32 9.45 -4.54 15.30
C GLU A 32 7.91 -4.46 15.30
N GLU A 33 7.30 -5.28 16.11
CA GLU A 33 5.87 -5.24 16.37
C GLU A 33 5.46 -3.92 17.02
N GLY A 34 4.29 -3.44 16.69
CA GLY A 34 3.71 -2.22 17.24
C GLY A 34 2.79 -1.50 16.29
N GLU A 35 2.06 -0.56 16.83
CA GLU A 35 1.27 0.40 16.06
C GLU A 35 2.07 1.69 15.89
N TYR A 36 2.28 2.08 14.63
CA TYR A 36 3.03 3.26 14.22
C TYR A 36 2.07 4.26 13.60
N GLU A 37 1.78 5.34 14.31
CA GLU A 37 0.94 6.42 13.77
C GLU A 37 1.80 7.35 12.91
N ILE A 38 1.38 7.53 11.65
CA ILE A 38 2.02 8.40 10.67
C ILE A 38 1.22 9.70 10.61
N ASP A 39 1.81 10.80 11.05
CA ASP A 39 1.14 12.10 11.08
C ASP A 39 1.04 12.73 9.68
N GLU A 40 2.12 12.70 8.92
CA GLU A 40 2.15 13.04 7.50
C GLU A 40 2.37 11.76 6.69
N SER A 41 1.93 11.73 5.42
CA SER A 41 2.18 10.56 4.58
C SER A 41 3.65 10.18 4.60
N TRP A 42 3.94 8.93 4.86
CA TRP A 42 5.28 8.41 4.68
C TRP A 42 5.63 8.43 3.19
N ARG A 43 6.37 9.42 2.78
CA ARG A 43 6.83 9.57 1.41
C ARG A 43 8.15 8.83 1.25
N ALA A 44 8.04 7.55 0.94
CA ALA A 44 9.22 6.77 0.59
C ALA A 44 9.70 7.20 -0.81
N LEU A 45 10.92 7.75 -0.88
CA LEU A 45 11.73 7.69 -2.08
C LEU A 45 11.51 8.77 -3.15
N ARG A 46 11.75 10.02 -2.81
CA ARG A 46 11.51 11.13 -3.77
C ARG A 46 12.65 11.47 -4.74
N TYR A 47 13.89 11.01 -4.54
CA TYR A 47 15.01 11.30 -5.43
C TYR A 47 16.04 10.18 -5.40
N ILE A 48 16.26 9.53 -6.51
CA ILE A 48 17.34 8.58 -6.70
C ILE A 48 17.99 8.83 -8.05
N ASN A 49 19.31 8.74 -8.10
CA ASN A 49 20.11 8.79 -9.33
C ASN A 49 19.76 7.60 -10.24
N ASP A 50 20.20 7.60 -11.48
CA ASP A 50 19.85 6.66 -12.56
C ASP A 50 20.17 5.15 -12.32
N GLU A 51 20.41 4.72 -11.09
CA GLU A 51 20.72 3.34 -10.75
C GLU A 51 19.50 2.63 -10.12
N LEU A 52 19.35 1.32 -10.40
CA LEU A 52 18.32 0.48 -9.79
C LEU A 52 18.49 0.43 -8.27
N VAL A 53 17.46 0.80 -7.54
CA VAL A 53 17.41 0.71 -6.09
C VAL A 53 16.49 -0.41 -5.65
N THR A 54 16.99 -1.29 -4.79
CA THR A 54 16.23 -2.38 -4.19
C THR A 54 16.09 -2.16 -2.70
N LEU A 55 14.86 -2.13 -2.19
CA LEU A 55 14.56 -1.95 -0.78
C LEU A 55 13.55 -2.98 -0.28
N THR A 56 13.75 -3.47 0.93
CA THR A 56 12.80 -4.37 1.58
C THR A 56 12.45 -3.86 2.98
N PHE A 57 11.16 -3.69 3.23
CA PHE A 57 10.60 -3.39 4.55
C PHE A 57 9.93 -4.64 5.08
N ARG A 58 10.40 -5.14 6.21
CA ARG A 58 9.98 -6.42 6.78
C ARG A 58 9.49 -6.25 8.20
N GLY A 59 8.20 -6.42 8.41
CA GLY A 59 7.55 -6.37 9.72
C GLY A 59 7.44 -7.73 10.40
N GLY A 60 6.83 -7.74 11.59
CA GLY A 60 6.53 -8.94 12.36
C GLY A 60 7.69 -9.41 13.24
N TYR A 61 8.55 -8.52 13.68
CA TYR A 61 9.63 -8.85 14.60
C TYR A 61 9.20 -8.60 16.05
N ASP A 62 9.30 -9.63 16.87
CA ASP A 62 9.06 -9.55 18.31
C ASP A 62 10.11 -8.66 19.00
N LYS A 63 9.66 -7.74 19.86
CA LYS A 63 10.51 -6.72 20.49
C LYS A 63 11.56 -7.27 21.44
N GLU A 64 11.28 -8.38 22.07
CA GLU A 64 12.17 -8.96 23.10
C GLU A 64 13.17 -9.92 22.49
N THR A 65 12.70 -10.76 21.56
CA THR A 65 13.51 -11.85 21.00
C THR A 65 14.15 -11.47 19.67
N HIS A 66 13.69 -10.39 19.02
CA HIS A 66 14.06 -9.96 17.66
C HIS A 66 13.87 -11.07 16.61
N LYS A 67 12.98 -12.02 16.88
CA LYS A 67 12.61 -13.08 15.94
C LYS A 67 11.34 -12.71 15.22
N ARG A 68 11.30 -13.06 13.95
CA ARG A 68 10.12 -12.81 13.13
C ARG A 68 9.02 -13.83 13.41
N ASP A 69 7.82 -13.32 13.78
CA ASP A 69 6.61 -14.12 14.01
C ASP A 69 5.39 -13.36 13.45
N LEU A 70 4.99 -13.69 12.24
CA LEU A 70 3.84 -13.03 11.57
C LEU A 70 2.48 -13.35 12.19
N VAL A 71 2.41 -14.31 13.09
CA VAL A 71 1.15 -14.68 13.76
C VAL A 71 0.95 -13.84 15.03
N ASN A 72 1.98 -13.70 15.83
CA ASN A 72 1.90 -13.08 17.15
C ASN A 72 2.45 -11.65 17.17
N SER A 73 3.45 -11.35 16.36
CA SER A 73 4.10 -10.03 16.29
C SER A 73 3.63 -9.26 15.08
N LYS A 74 2.80 -8.24 15.30
CA LYS A 74 2.25 -7.42 14.22
C LYS A 74 2.89 -6.05 14.16
N THR A 75 3.31 -5.66 12.97
CA THR A 75 3.79 -4.31 12.64
C THR A 75 2.69 -3.60 11.87
N GLU A 76 2.06 -2.60 12.46
CA GLU A 76 0.90 -1.92 11.87
C GLU A 76 1.16 -0.42 11.76
N PHE A 77 0.94 0.15 10.58
CA PHE A 77 0.99 1.57 10.30
C PHE A 77 -0.42 2.14 10.15
N THR A 78 -0.68 3.26 10.79
CA THR A 78 -1.98 3.95 10.77
C THR A 78 -1.81 5.44 10.46
N ASN A 79 -2.83 6.06 9.88
CA ASN A 79 -2.91 7.51 9.72
C ASN A 79 -4.35 7.97 9.99
N LYS A 80 -4.52 8.81 11.00
CA LYS A 80 -5.81 9.37 11.43
C LYS A 80 -6.02 10.82 10.99
N HIS A 81 -5.04 11.40 10.29
CA HIS A 81 -5.00 12.84 9.95
C HIS A 81 -5.48 13.17 8.54
N GLY A 82 -6.10 12.22 7.85
CA GLY A 82 -6.70 12.44 6.53
C GLY A 82 -5.75 12.23 5.35
N ASN A 83 -4.55 11.71 5.58
CA ASN A 83 -3.54 11.47 4.56
C ASN A 83 -3.31 9.97 4.30
N ASN A 84 -2.53 9.67 3.27
CA ASN A 84 -2.04 8.31 3.03
C ASN A 84 -1.13 7.86 4.18
N ILE A 85 -1.06 6.56 4.44
CA ILE A 85 0.00 6.03 5.30
C ILE A 85 1.31 6.04 4.53
N LEU A 86 1.29 5.50 3.32
CA LEU A 86 2.46 5.40 2.46
C LEU A 86 2.15 6.01 1.09
N ASP A 87 3.05 6.86 0.64
CA ASP A 87 2.99 7.54 -0.64
C ASP A 87 4.29 7.27 -1.41
N VAL A 88 4.16 6.55 -2.53
CA VAL A 88 5.25 6.30 -3.48
C VAL A 88 4.91 7.05 -4.76
N ASP A 89 5.07 8.37 -4.72
CA ASP A 89 4.71 9.28 -5.81
C ASP A 89 5.95 9.90 -6.46
N TYR A 90 5.96 9.89 -7.79
CA TYR A 90 7.06 10.40 -8.61
C TYR A 90 6.56 11.17 -9.82
N ASP A 91 6.59 12.47 -9.74
CA ASP A 91 6.23 13.37 -10.85
C ASP A 91 7.36 13.55 -11.88
N ASP A 92 8.63 13.51 -11.47
CA ASP A 92 9.75 13.84 -12.35
C ASP A 92 10.88 12.78 -12.31
N GLY A 93 10.81 11.81 -13.21
CA GLY A 93 11.95 10.94 -13.52
C GLY A 93 12.24 9.90 -12.43
N CYS A 94 11.39 8.91 -12.30
CA CYS A 94 11.67 7.76 -11.43
C CYS A 94 12.87 6.98 -11.92
N SER A 95 13.81 6.72 -11.04
CA SER A 95 14.82 5.69 -11.24
C SER A 95 14.18 4.30 -11.22
N ASP A 96 14.86 3.32 -11.77
CA ASP A 96 14.45 1.92 -11.65
C ASP A 96 14.43 1.51 -10.17
N MET A 97 13.32 0.93 -9.71
CA MET A 97 13.16 0.61 -8.29
C MET A 97 12.39 -0.68 -8.08
N ASP A 98 12.90 -1.53 -7.20
CA ASP A 98 12.23 -2.71 -6.69
C ASP A 98 11.99 -2.57 -5.18
N ILE A 99 10.74 -2.37 -4.77
CA ILE A 99 10.38 -2.23 -3.36
C ILE A 99 9.57 -3.43 -2.89
N THR A 100 9.94 -3.97 -1.74
CA THR A 100 9.19 -5.06 -1.09
C THR A 100 8.69 -4.64 0.28
N PHE A 101 7.39 -4.86 0.52
CA PHE A 101 6.75 -4.80 1.83
C PHE A 101 6.35 -6.22 2.23
N ASP A 102 6.81 -6.69 3.38
CA ASP A 102 6.64 -8.07 3.84
C ASP A 102 6.22 -8.11 5.32
N GLY A 103 5.00 -8.55 5.60
CA GLY A 103 4.48 -8.69 6.96
C GLY A 103 4.10 -7.36 7.64
N ILE A 104 3.56 -6.42 6.90
CA ILE A 104 3.18 -5.08 7.36
C ILE A 104 1.66 -4.91 7.26
N GLY A 105 1.06 -4.32 8.28
CA GLY A 105 -0.31 -3.84 8.29
C GLY A 105 -0.40 -2.36 7.91
N PHE A 106 -1.33 -2.02 7.03
CA PHE A 106 -1.76 -0.67 6.71
C PHE A 106 -3.20 -0.54 7.21
N VAL A 107 -3.38 0.07 8.38
CA VAL A 107 -4.63 -0.07 9.12
C VAL A 107 -5.24 1.28 9.52
N ASN A 108 -6.58 1.31 9.51
CA ASN A 108 -7.37 2.42 10.05
C ASN A 108 -6.98 3.81 9.50
N ALA A 109 -6.50 3.89 8.27
CA ALA A 109 -6.33 5.17 7.60
C ALA A 109 -7.70 5.76 7.28
N ASN A 110 -7.88 7.04 7.59
CA ASN A 110 -9.11 7.78 7.31
C ASN A 110 -8.80 8.96 6.39
N MET A 111 -8.90 8.73 5.07
CA MET A 111 -8.60 9.74 4.08
C MET A 111 -9.82 10.65 3.84
N SER A 112 -9.62 11.95 3.98
CA SER A 112 -10.74 12.93 3.97
C SER A 112 -10.69 13.96 2.85
N SER A 113 -9.63 14.02 2.04
CA SER A 113 -9.39 15.28 1.34
C SER A 113 -8.92 15.26 -0.11
N SER A 114 -8.68 14.15 -0.80
CA SER A 114 -8.26 14.23 -2.20
C SER A 114 -8.67 13.04 -3.06
N LYS A 115 -8.67 13.27 -4.37
CA LYS A 115 -9.10 12.29 -5.38
C LYS A 115 -8.19 11.05 -5.50
N HIS A 116 -6.96 11.12 -4.97
CA HIS A 116 -5.94 10.11 -5.14
C HIS A 116 -5.33 9.69 -3.80
N ASN A 117 -6.19 9.30 -2.86
CA ASN A 117 -5.76 8.84 -1.54
C ASN A 117 -6.13 7.37 -1.31
N ALA A 118 -5.18 6.64 -0.75
CA ALA A 118 -5.35 5.30 -0.24
C ALA A 118 -4.40 5.10 0.95
N ALA A 119 -4.59 4.08 1.76
CA ALA A 119 -3.61 3.77 2.79
C ALA A 119 -2.21 3.60 2.18
N PHE A 120 -2.14 2.94 1.03
CA PHE A 120 -0.93 2.89 0.20
C PHE A 120 -1.25 3.44 -1.19
N TYR A 121 -0.65 4.57 -1.54
CA TYR A 121 -0.72 5.20 -2.85
C TYR A 121 0.60 5.05 -3.60
N SER A 122 0.56 4.72 -4.88
CA SER A 122 1.71 4.75 -5.77
C SER A 122 1.35 5.27 -7.16
N TYR A 123 2.13 6.23 -7.61
CA TYR A 123 2.08 6.76 -8.97
C TYR A 123 3.49 6.93 -9.52
N CYS A 124 3.76 6.40 -10.71
CA CYS A 124 5.07 6.55 -11.35
C CYS A 124 4.95 6.64 -12.88
N ALA A 125 4.74 7.85 -13.39
CA ALA A 125 4.47 8.08 -14.81
C ALA A 125 5.63 7.68 -15.76
N ASN A 126 6.87 7.73 -15.31
CA ASN A 126 8.04 7.59 -16.19
C ASN A 126 9.10 6.58 -15.69
N GLY A 127 8.79 5.77 -14.68
CA GLY A 127 9.78 4.91 -14.05
C GLY A 127 9.53 3.41 -14.23
N ASN A 128 10.58 2.65 -14.00
CA ASN A 128 10.55 1.20 -13.94
C ASN A 128 10.38 0.72 -12.49
N VAL A 129 9.33 1.19 -11.80
CA VAL A 129 9.07 0.77 -10.42
C VAL A 129 8.37 -0.56 -10.41
N SER A 130 8.89 -1.51 -9.63
CA SER A 130 8.22 -2.77 -9.30
C SER A 130 7.93 -2.80 -7.80
N ILE A 131 6.71 -3.17 -7.43
CA ILE A 131 6.27 -3.25 -6.04
C ILE A 131 5.86 -4.67 -5.70
N THR A 132 6.42 -5.20 -4.62
CA THR A 132 6.01 -6.49 -4.04
C THR A 132 5.40 -6.25 -2.67
N ILE A 133 4.17 -6.73 -2.48
CA ILE A 133 3.41 -6.69 -1.22
C ILE A 133 3.12 -8.13 -0.83
N LYS A 134 3.68 -8.60 0.28
CA LYS A 134 3.47 -9.99 0.70
C LYS A 134 3.29 -10.15 2.19
N ASN A 135 2.45 -11.11 2.57
CA ASN A 135 2.11 -11.37 3.97
C ASN A 135 1.60 -10.12 4.71
N CYS A 136 1.01 -9.19 3.99
CA CYS A 136 0.53 -7.90 4.50
C CYS A 136 -0.97 -7.96 4.82
N HIS A 137 -1.46 -6.92 5.49
CA HIS A 137 -2.89 -6.71 5.61
C HIS A 137 -3.25 -5.23 5.51
N PHE A 138 -4.38 -4.98 4.84
CA PHE A 138 -4.99 -3.67 4.67
C PHE A 138 -6.36 -3.73 5.32
N THR A 139 -6.54 -3.09 6.47
CA THR A 139 -7.76 -3.31 7.26
C THR A 139 -8.33 -2.01 7.82
N GLY A 140 -9.64 -1.83 7.66
CA GLY A 140 -10.36 -0.71 8.26
C GLY A 140 -10.00 0.67 7.65
N ASN A 141 -9.45 0.69 6.45
CA ASN A 141 -9.14 1.94 5.77
C ASN A 141 -10.41 2.53 5.14
N THR A 142 -10.58 3.84 5.26
CA THR A 142 -11.76 4.53 4.77
C THR A 142 -11.41 5.70 3.87
N HIS A 143 -12.13 5.81 2.73
CA HIS A 143 -12.04 6.94 1.83
C HIS A 143 -13.45 7.27 1.30
N VAL A 144 -14.23 7.96 2.10
CA VAL A 144 -15.61 8.31 1.81
C VAL A 144 -15.72 9.83 1.67
N THR A 145 -15.40 10.33 0.49
CA THR A 145 -15.59 11.75 0.13
C THR A 145 -16.61 11.86 -1.01
N ASP A 146 -17.39 12.93 -1.05
CA ASP A 146 -18.45 13.15 -2.06
C ASP A 146 -17.93 13.41 -3.48
N ASP A 147 -16.63 13.46 -3.69
CA ASP A 147 -16.02 13.67 -5.00
C ASP A 147 -16.11 12.40 -5.87
N ASP A 148 -16.59 12.55 -7.10
CA ASP A 148 -16.79 11.47 -8.09
C ASP A 148 -15.49 10.73 -8.53
N GLY A 149 -14.37 10.94 -7.87
CA GLY A 149 -13.08 10.36 -8.19
C GLY A 149 -12.40 9.66 -7.02
N SER A 150 -13.09 9.42 -5.91
CA SER A 150 -12.52 8.74 -4.74
C SER A 150 -12.37 7.25 -5.01
N ASN A 151 -11.27 6.87 -5.61
CA ASN A 151 -10.97 5.50 -5.97
C ASN A 151 -9.97 4.91 -4.97
N GLY A 152 -10.38 3.84 -4.29
CA GLY A 152 -9.53 3.09 -3.38
C GLY A 152 -9.49 3.63 -1.94
N ALA A 153 -9.51 2.73 -0.99
CA ALA A 153 -9.22 3.05 0.40
C ALA A 153 -7.93 2.36 0.87
N ALA A 154 -7.71 1.12 0.45
CA ALA A 154 -6.55 0.37 0.88
C ALA A 154 -5.35 0.57 -0.04
N LEU A 155 -5.47 0.27 -1.33
CA LEU A 155 -4.37 0.29 -2.28
C LEU A 155 -4.76 0.97 -3.58
N LEU A 156 -4.00 1.98 -3.98
CA LEU A 156 -4.20 2.74 -5.22
C LEU A 156 -2.88 2.79 -6.00
N ILE A 157 -2.86 2.19 -7.19
CA ILE A 157 -1.65 2.03 -8.00
C ILE A 157 -1.89 2.49 -9.43
N PHE A 158 -1.08 3.44 -9.88
CA PHE A 158 -1.08 3.98 -11.22
C PHE A 158 0.30 3.92 -11.87
N SER A 159 0.35 3.52 -13.15
CA SER A 159 1.53 3.61 -14.01
C SER A 159 2.80 2.98 -13.41
N VAL A 160 2.64 1.93 -12.62
CA VAL A 160 3.73 1.14 -12.05
C VAL A 160 4.01 -0.04 -12.98
N LYS A 161 5.28 -0.32 -13.27
CA LYS A 161 5.69 -1.37 -14.22
C LYS A 161 5.15 -2.75 -13.89
N ASN A 162 5.37 -3.18 -12.64
CA ASN A 162 4.88 -4.46 -12.16
C ASN A 162 4.46 -4.36 -10.69
N VAL A 163 3.37 -5.05 -10.35
CA VAL A 163 2.94 -5.23 -8.97
C VAL A 163 2.72 -6.71 -8.69
N THR A 164 3.30 -7.18 -7.60
CA THR A 164 3.07 -8.54 -7.09
C THR A 164 2.46 -8.45 -5.70
N ILE A 165 1.29 -9.06 -5.50
CA ILE A 165 0.62 -9.10 -4.21
C ILE A 165 0.41 -10.56 -3.84
N GLU A 166 0.95 -10.99 -2.70
CA GLU A 166 0.91 -12.39 -2.28
C GLU A 166 0.50 -12.53 -0.83
N ASN A 167 -0.31 -13.55 -0.51
CA ASN A 167 -0.68 -13.91 0.87
C ASN A 167 -1.18 -12.69 1.67
N THR A 168 -1.90 -11.76 1.04
CA THR A 168 -2.30 -10.49 1.62
C THR A 168 -3.80 -10.43 1.84
N VAL A 169 -4.22 -9.80 2.95
CA VAL A 169 -5.62 -9.65 3.32
C VAL A 169 -6.06 -8.20 3.15
N PHE A 170 -7.19 -8.00 2.48
CA PHE A 170 -7.89 -6.73 2.36
C PHE A 170 -9.24 -6.87 3.05
N ALA A 171 -9.42 -6.27 4.22
CA ALA A 171 -10.61 -6.50 5.02
C ALA A 171 -11.23 -5.22 5.58
N ASN A 172 -12.56 -5.15 5.58
CA ASN A 172 -13.32 -4.06 6.20
C ASN A 172 -12.89 -2.65 5.72
N ASN A 173 -12.47 -2.52 4.47
CA ASN A 173 -12.16 -1.22 3.88
C ASN A 173 -13.43 -0.64 3.26
N GLU A 174 -13.59 0.70 3.34
CA GLU A 174 -14.74 1.41 2.81
C GLU A 174 -14.29 2.56 1.91
N ALA A 175 -14.88 2.65 0.71
CA ALA A 175 -14.62 3.73 -0.24
C ALA A 175 -15.87 4.07 -1.05
N VAL A 176 -15.84 5.17 -1.77
CA VAL A 176 -16.87 5.46 -2.77
C VAL A 176 -16.79 4.43 -3.89
N CYS A 177 -15.58 4.14 -4.39
CA CYS A 177 -15.31 3.09 -5.36
C CYS A 177 -14.09 2.26 -4.94
N ALA A 178 -14.08 0.96 -5.24
CA ALA A 178 -12.96 0.04 -5.05
C ALA A 178 -12.24 0.12 -3.69
N PRO A 179 -12.89 -0.24 -2.61
CA PRO A 179 -12.31 -0.11 -1.27
C PRO A 179 -11.01 -0.88 -1.06
N ALA A 180 -10.78 -1.97 -1.77
CA ALA A 180 -9.56 -2.75 -1.61
C ALA A 180 -8.45 -2.34 -2.58
N ILE A 181 -8.66 -2.40 -3.89
CA ILE A 181 -7.60 -2.13 -4.87
C ILE A 181 -8.14 -1.33 -6.06
N THR A 182 -7.46 -0.25 -6.40
CA THR A 182 -7.56 0.39 -7.70
C THR A 182 -6.25 0.25 -8.46
N ILE A 183 -6.31 -0.21 -9.72
CA ILE A 183 -5.16 -0.43 -10.59
C ILE A 183 -5.40 0.23 -11.95
N ALA A 184 -4.48 1.08 -12.40
CA ALA A 184 -4.49 1.65 -13.74
C ALA A 184 -3.07 1.61 -14.36
N ASP A 185 -2.99 1.40 -15.68
CA ASP A 185 -1.74 1.35 -16.47
C ASP A 185 -0.64 0.46 -15.84
N THR A 186 -1.02 -0.63 -15.19
CA THR A 186 -0.14 -1.46 -14.40
C THR A 186 -0.36 -2.93 -14.70
N LYS A 187 0.74 -3.69 -14.78
CA LYS A 187 0.69 -5.15 -14.78
C LYS A 187 0.72 -5.65 -13.34
N ALA A 188 -0.32 -6.35 -12.90
CA ALA A 188 -0.42 -6.86 -11.55
C ALA A 188 -0.63 -8.37 -11.51
N THR A 189 0.03 -9.05 -10.57
CA THR A 189 -0.20 -10.45 -10.23
C THR A 189 -0.60 -10.55 -8.76
N ILE A 190 -1.79 -11.08 -8.51
CA ILE A 190 -2.39 -11.13 -7.18
C ILE A 190 -2.66 -12.61 -6.88
N THR A 191 -1.96 -13.16 -5.88
CA THR A 191 -1.97 -14.60 -5.60
C THR A 191 -2.25 -14.87 -4.13
N ASN A 192 -3.12 -15.85 -3.88
CA ASN A 192 -3.47 -16.31 -2.52
C ASN A 192 -3.90 -15.16 -1.58
N CYS A 193 -4.69 -14.22 -2.11
CA CYS A 193 -5.17 -13.07 -1.36
C CYS A 193 -6.62 -13.24 -0.94
N ARG A 194 -7.00 -12.57 0.15
CA ARG A 194 -8.36 -12.58 0.69
C ARG A 194 -8.93 -11.17 0.71
N PHE A 195 -10.15 -11.03 0.21
CA PHE A 195 -10.90 -9.79 0.15
C PHE A 195 -12.20 -9.98 0.94
N GLU A 196 -12.28 -9.37 2.13
CA GLU A 196 -13.32 -9.69 3.10
C GLU A 196 -14.07 -8.45 3.57
N ASN A 197 -15.39 -8.46 3.45
CA ASN A 197 -16.26 -7.41 4.00
C ASN A 197 -15.87 -5.98 3.58
N ASN A 198 -15.32 -5.80 2.38
CA ASN A 198 -15.06 -4.47 1.86
C ASN A 198 -16.34 -3.87 1.28
N GLU A 199 -16.57 -2.58 1.46
CA GLU A 199 -17.81 -1.91 1.07
C GLU A 199 -17.55 -0.69 0.17
N ALA A 200 -18.14 -0.73 -1.04
CA ALA A 200 -18.20 0.40 -1.93
C ALA A 200 -19.57 1.11 -1.80
N THR A 201 -19.57 2.40 -1.50
CA THR A 201 -20.81 3.17 -1.32
C THR A 201 -21.48 3.54 -2.65
N LYS A 202 -20.76 3.42 -3.77
CA LYS A 202 -21.28 3.57 -5.14
C LYS A 202 -20.82 2.41 -6.02
N ASN A 203 -19.91 2.66 -6.97
CA ASN A 203 -19.47 1.73 -8.01
C ASN A 203 -18.27 0.88 -7.60
N ALA A 204 -18.05 -0.24 -8.30
CA ALA A 204 -16.91 -1.13 -8.20
C ALA A 204 -16.69 -1.75 -6.79
N GLY A 205 -17.28 -2.90 -6.56
CA GLY A 205 -17.40 -3.55 -5.25
C GLY A 205 -16.14 -3.77 -4.45
N VAL A 206 -15.03 -4.17 -5.05
CA VAL A 206 -13.79 -4.46 -4.31
C VAL A 206 -12.57 -3.99 -5.06
N VAL A 207 -12.50 -4.30 -6.35
CA VAL A 207 -11.38 -3.99 -7.22
C VAL A 207 -11.85 -3.21 -8.43
N TYR A 208 -11.18 -2.10 -8.71
CA TYR A 208 -11.35 -1.32 -9.93
C TYR A 208 -10.12 -1.44 -10.82
N VAL A 209 -10.36 -1.83 -12.06
CA VAL A 209 -9.33 -1.98 -13.10
C VAL A 209 -9.60 -0.96 -14.19
N ASN A 210 -8.68 -0.05 -14.42
CA ASN A 210 -8.83 1.05 -15.37
C ASN A 210 -7.60 1.16 -16.30
N SER A 211 -7.78 1.87 -17.42
CA SER A 211 -6.73 2.38 -18.31
C SER A 211 -5.64 1.35 -18.64
N GLY A 212 -6.01 0.28 -19.34
CA GLY A 212 -5.03 -0.67 -19.87
C GLY A 212 -4.38 -1.61 -18.85
N ALA A 213 -4.73 -1.52 -17.57
CA ALA A 213 -4.25 -2.45 -16.56
C ALA A 213 -4.68 -3.90 -16.85
N LYS A 214 -3.81 -4.87 -16.53
CA LYS A 214 -4.03 -6.30 -16.78
C LYS A 214 -3.72 -7.13 -15.54
N PRO A 215 -4.56 -7.04 -14.50
CA PRO A 215 -4.36 -7.85 -13.30
C PRO A 215 -4.69 -9.32 -13.57
N THR A 216 -3.94 -10.20 -12.93
CA THR A 216 -4.20 -11.63 -12.86
C THR A 216 -4.45 -12.02 -11.42
N PHE A 217 -5.56 -12.71 -11.16
CA PHE A 217 -5.93 -13.21 -9.84
C PHE A 217 -5.78 -14.73 -9.82
N ASN A 218 -4.94 -15.24 -8.92
CA ASN A 218 -4.72 -16.67 -8.72
C ASN A 218 -5.07 -17.03 -7.26
N ASP A 219 -5.87 -18.07 -7.07
CA ASP A 219 -6.21 -18.60 -5.74
C ASP A 219 -6.71 -17.54 -4.74
N CYS A 220 -7.45 -16.54 -5.21
CA CYS A 220 -8.00 -15.47 -4.41
C CYS A 220 -9.42 -15.77 -3.93
N VAL A 221 -9.73 -15.31 -2.71
CA VAL A 221 -11.05 -15.50 -2.09
C VAL A 221 -11.72 -14.14 -1.85
N PHE A 222 -12.98 -14.02 -2.25
CA PHE A 222 -13.81 -12.83 -2.07
C PHE A 222 -15.04 -13.20 -1.25
N THR A 223 -15.19 -12.62 -0.05
CA THR A 223 -16.27 -12.99 0.88
C THR A 223 -16.88 -11.76 1.54
N GLY A 224 -18.20 -11.66 1.56
CA GLY A 224 -18.94 -10.62 2.29
C GLY A 224 -18.78 -9.20 1.75
N ASN A 225 -18.17 -9.03 0.57
CA ASN A 225 -17.98 -7.71 -0.01
C ASN A 225 -19.28 -7.16 -0.59
N LYS A 226 -19.44 -5.83 -0.57
CA LYS A 226 -20.65 -5.15 -1.01
C LYS A 226 -20.33 -3.97 -1.95
N ALA A 227 -21.24 -3.73 -2.89
CA ALA A 227 -21.35 -2.50 -3.66
C ALA A 227 -22.79 -2.06 -3.74
N THR A 228 -23.04 -0.74 -3.66
CA THR A 228 -24.42 -0.23 -3.65
C THR A 228 -25.00 -0.13 -5.06
N GLU A 229 -24.17 0.17 -6.08
CA GLU A 229 -24.65 0.38 -7.44
C GLU A 229 -24.19 -0.70 -8.43
N ASN A 230 -22.97 -0.67 -8.92
CA ASN A 230 -22.50 -1.58 -9.95
C ASN A 230 -21.35 -2.49 -9.49
N ALA A 231 -21.32 -3.72 -9.99
CA ALA A 231 -20.28 -4.72 -9.83
C ALA A 231 -19.90 -5.08 -8.37
N GLY A 232 -20.39 -6.19 -7.87
CA GLY A 232 -20.13 -6.65 -6.51
C GLY A 232 -18.69 -7.03 -6.18
N VAL A 233 -17.80 -7.28 -7.15
CA VAL A 233 -16.42 -7.73 -6.88
C VAL A 233 -15.39 -7.00 -7.73
N VAL A 234 -15.37 -7.20 -9.03
CA VAL A 234 -14.37 -6.56 -9.93
C VAL A 234 -15.10 -5.74 -10.99
N TYR A 235 -14.70 -4.50 -11.13
CA TYR A 235 -15.17 -3.62 -12.18
C TYR A 235 -14.00 -3.30 -13.12
N VAL A 236 -14.24 -3.39 -14.43
CA VAL A 236 -13.26 -3.09 -15.49
C VAL A 236 -13.87 -2.01 -16.37
N ASP A 237 -13.15 -0.91 -16.57
CA ASP A 237 -13.52 0.22 -17.42
C ASP A 237 -12.66 0.28 -18.68
#